data_367fcb12335058e41739b8dccc55aafc
#
_entry.id   367fcb12335058e41739b8dccc55aafc
#
_cell.length_a   1.000
_cell.length_b   1.000
_cell.length_c   1.000
_cell.angle_alpha   90.00
_cell.angle_beta   90.00
_cell.angle_gamma   90.00
#
_symmetry.space_group_name_H-M   'P 1'
#
loop_
_entity.id
_entity.type
_entity.pdbx_description
1 polymer ?
#
loop_
_entity_poly.entity_id
_entity_poly.type
_entity_poly.pdbx_seq_one_letter_code
_entity_poly.pdbx_strand_id
1 'polypeptide(L)'
;MEDRTHWNFVHNLAEGAAWTPGLREIFEYRDLGIKDGTSGDYVAHVIRANGKKQSDEVQQWHIHECDFQLVYVLNGWATFEYEGQGEHTIRKGDCILQTPMIKHREIACSEDFEVLEIVSPASFATKVVEAPAVAAE
;
A
#
# COMPACT_ATOMS: atom_id res chain seq x y z
N MET A 1 -19.98 -3.03 19.25
CA MET A 1 -18.65 -2.44 18.95
C MET A 1 -17.59 -3.10 19.82
N GLU A 2 -16.51 -3.53 19.21
CA GLU A 2 -15.41 -4.11 19.96
C GLU A 2 -14.76 -3.07 20.89
N ASP A 3 -14.24 -3.56 22.02
CA ASP A 3 -13.51 -2.73 22.96
C ASP A 3 -12.13 -2.37 22.40
N ARG A 4 -11.83 -1.08 22.31
CA ARG A 4 -10.56 -0.54 21.86
C ARG A 4 -9.71 0.07 22.98
N THR A 5 -10.09 -0.18 24.23
CA THR A 5 -9.34 0.37 25.38
C THR A 5 -7.93 -0.21 25.47
N HIS A 6 -7.65 -1.33 24.80
CA HIS A 6 -6.31 -1.90 24.72
C HIS A 6 -5.39 -1.18 23.75
N TRP A 7 -5.91 -0.22 22.97
CA TRP A 7 -5.08 0.59 22.08
C TRP A 7 -4.31 1.64 22.88
N ASN A 8 -3.13 1.97 22.40
CA ASN A 8 -2.26 2.96 23.02
C ASN A 8 -2.24 4.25 22.22
N PHE A 9 -2.15 5.38 22.92
CA PHE A 9 -1.93 6.67 22.27
C PHE A 9 -0.57 6.66 21.57
N VAL A 10 -0.51 7.15 20.32
CA VAL A 10 0.71 7.24 19.51
C VAL A 10 0.87 8.64 18.96
N HIS A 11 2.06 9.21 19.16
CA HIS A 11 2.47 10.45 18.48
C HIS A 11 3.79 10.18 17.77
N ASN A 12 3.69 9.83 16.50
CA ASN A 12 4.86 9.51 15.67
C ASN A 12 5.39 10.78 15.01
N LEU A 13 6.64 11.13 15.30
CA LEU A 13 7.24 12.37 14.81
C LEU A 13 7.86 12.18 13.43
N ALA A 14 7.61 13.14 12.53
CA ALA A 14 8.26 13.16 11.23
C ALA A 14 9.75 13.44 11.35
N GLU A 15 10.13 14.32 12.28
CA GLU A 15 11.53 14.64 12.54
C GLU A 15 12.26 13.41 13.06
N GLY A 16 13.38 13.07 12.43
CA GLY A 16 14.17 11.90 12.81
C GLY A 16 13.54 10.57 12.46
N ALA A 17 12.49 10.54 11.65
CA ALA A 17 11.82 9.30 11.28
C ALA A 17 12.77 8.34 10.57
N ALA A 18 12.67 7.06 10.92
CA ALA A 18 13.44 6.00 10.26
C ALA A 18 12.70 5.49 9.02
N TRP A 19 13.46 5.32 7.95
CA TRP A 19 12.96 4.72 6.71
C TRP A 19 13.66 3.40 6.49
N THR A 20 12.89 2.36 6.19
CA THR A 20 13.42 1.02 5.98
C THR A 20 13.14 0.56 4.56
N PRO A 21 14.01 -0.29 3.97
CA PRO A 21 13.70 -0.90 2.68
C PRO A 21 12.46 -1.78 2.81
N GLY A 22 11.59 -1.69 1.82
CA GLY A 22 10.41 -2.54 1.76
C GLY A 22 10.70 -3.86 1.06
N LEU A 23 9.66 -4.66 0.87
CA LEU A 23 9.72 -5.90 0.10
C LEU A 23 10.11 -5.63 -1.35
N ARG A 24 9.87 -4.43 -1.85
CA ARG A 24 10.19 -4.01 -3.21
C ARG A 24 11.34 -3.02 -3.17
N GLU A 25 12.34 -3.25 -3.99
CA GLU A 25 13.58 -2.46 -4.00
C GLU A 25 13.37 -0.97 -4.30
N ILE A 26 12.30 -0.62 -5.00
CA ILE A 26 12.04 0.77 -5.41
C ILE A 26 11.40 1.61 -4.31
N PHE A 27 10.99 1.01 -3.20
CA PHE A 27 10.26 1.70 -2.14
C PHE A 27 10.99 1.66 -0.80
N GLU A 28 10.78 2.73 -0.03
CA GLU A 28 11.16 2.83 1.36
C GLU A 28 9.90 3.04 2.20
N TYR A 29 9.90 2.50 3.40
CA TYR A 29 8.75 2.49 4.30
C TYR A 29 9.07 3.19 5.60
N ARG A 30 8.18 4.07 6.03
CA ARG A 30 8.18 4.65 7.37
C ARG A 30 6.97 4.11 8.13
N ASP A 31 7.23 3.33 9.18
CA ASP A 31 6.17 2.87 10.08
C ASP A 31 5.69 4.04 10.94
N LEU A 32 4.37 4.21 11.05
CA LEU A 32 3.78 5.29 11.83
C LEU A 32 3.43 4.89 13.27
N GLY A 33 3.78 3.66 13.68
CA GLY A 33 3.53 3.17 15.04
C GLY A 33 2.10 2.68 15.28
N ILE A 34 1.30 2.57 14.25
CA ILE A 34 -0.13 2.22 14.38
C ILE A 34 -0.29 0.73 14.68
N LYS A 35 0.57 -0.13 14.13
CA LYS A 35 0.53 -1.57 14.43
C LYS A 35 0.69 -1.82 15.92
N ASP A 36 1.70 -1.22 16.53
CA ASP A 36 1.92 -1.36 17.97
C ASP A 36 0.82 -0.67 18.76
N GLY A 37 0.39 0.52 18.33
CA GLY A 37 -0.66 1.27 19.01
C GLY A 37 -2.01 0.57 19.01
N THR A 38 -2.31 -0.23 18.00
CA THR A 38 -3.60 -0.92 17.85
C THR A 38 -3.51 -2.42 18.14
N SER A 39 -2.40 -2.89 18.71
CA SER A 39 -2.18 -4.32 18.99
C SER A 39 -2.39 -5.21 17.77
N GLY A 40 -1.99 -4.72 16.61
CA GLY A 40 -2.06 -5.48 15.36
C GLY A 40 -3.37 -5.35 14.58
N ASP A 41 -4.32 -4.55 15.07
CA ASP A 41 -5.58 -4.36 14.35
C ASP A 41 -5.36 -3.63 13.02
N TYR A 42 -4.45 -2.63 13.00
CA TYR A 42 -4.12 -1.85 11.80
C TYR A 42 -2.62 -1.68 11.68
N VAL A 43 -2.16 -1.50 10.46
CA VAL A 43 -0.85 -0.95 10.16
C VAL A 43 -1.05 0.31 9.32
N ALA A 44 -0.22 1.31 9.57
CA ALA A 44 -0.17 2.49 8.73
C ALA A 44 1.28 2.86 8.50
N HIS A 45 1.62 3.16 7.25
CA HIS A 45 2.97 3.57 6.91
C HIS A 45 2.94 4.54 5.74
N VAL A 46 3.99 5.34 5.65
CA VAL A 46 4.26 6.13 4.46
C VAL A 46 5.22 5.35 3.59
N ILE A 47 4.87 5.21 2.32
CA ILE A 47 5.70 4.51 1.33
C ILE A 47 6.14 5.56 0.31
N ARG A 48 7.44 5.61 0.03
CA ARG A 48 7.98 6.52 -0.99
C ARG A 48 8.90 5.79 -1.93
N ALA A 49 8.94 6.28 -3.18
CA ALA A 49 9.89 5.79 -4.17
C ALA A 49 11.31 6.24 -3.77
N ASN A 50 12.30 5.38 -4.00
CA ASN A 50 13.69 5.64 -3.61
C ASN A 50 14.60 5.97 -4.79
N GLY A 51 14.04 6.20 -5.98
CA GLY A 51 14.79 6.54 -7.18
C GLY A 51 15.36 5.35 -7.95
N LYS A 52 15.20 4.14 -7.46
CA LYS A 52 15.61 2.94 -8.21
C LYS A 52 14.64 2.65 -9.34
N LYS A 53 15.11 1.97 -10.39
CA LYS A 53 14.24 1.56 -11.49
C LYS A 53 13.26 0.50 -11.02
N GLN A 54 12.04 0.54 -11.56
CA GLN A 54 11.06 -0.50 -11.37
C GLN A 54 11.61 -1.84 -11.86
N SER A 55 11.41 -2.87 -11.05
CA SER A 55 11.71 -4.24 -11.40
C SER A 55 10.44 -4.94 -11.90
N ASP A 56 10.62 -6.13 -12.49
CA ASP A 56 9.48 -6.95 -12.92
C ASP A 56 8.58 -7.35 -11.74
N GLU A 57 9.11 -7.35 -10.52
CA GLU A 57 8.35 -7.71 -9.31
C GLU A 57 7.18 -6.77 -9.04
N VAL A 58 7.31 -5.45 -9.28
CA VAL A 58 6.22 -4.50 -9.09
C VAL A 58 5.14 -4.66 -10.15
N GLN A 59 5.48 -5.23 -11.30
CA GLN A 59 4.56 -5.42 -12.41
C GLN A 59 3.81 -6.75 -12.36
N GLN A 60 4.13 -7.60 -11.37
CA GLN A 60 3.43 -8.88 -11.21
C GLN A 60 2.05 -8.66 -10.63
N TRP A 61 1.09 -9.38 -11.19
CA TRP A 61 -0.24 -9.45 -10.62
C TRP A 61 -0.18 -10.10 -9.24
N HIS A 62 -0.81 -9.48 -8.25
CA HIS A 62 -0.80 -9.98 -6.88
C HIS A 62 -2.09 -9.59 -6.15
N ILE A 63 -2.28 -10.23 -4.99
CA ILE A 63 -3.38 -9.93 -4.08
C ILE A 63 -2.83 -9.71 -2.68
N HIS A 64 -3.58 -8.98 -1.87
CA HIS A 64 -3.32 -8.86 -0.43
C HIS A 64 -4.47 -9.50 0.33
N GLU A 65 -4.14 -10.44 1.22
CA GLU A 65 -5.12 -11.12 2.05
C GLU A 65 -5.41 -10.28 3.29
N CYS A 66 -6.15 -9.20 3.11
CA CYS A 66 -6.49 -8.26 4.16
C CYS A 66 -7.99 -7.96 4.12
N ASP A 67 -8.50 -7.30 5.17
CA ASP A 67 -9.90 -6.93 5.28
C ASP A 67 -10.18 -5.50 4.82
N PHE A 68 -9.15 -4.66 4.87
CA PHE A 68 -9.24 -3.25 4.50
C PHE A 68 -7.87 -2.75 4.03
N GLN A 69 -7.85 -2.00 2.94
CA GLN A 69 -6.63 -1.34 2.48
C GLN A 69 -6.97 -0.02 1.78
N LEU A 70 -6.43 1.06 2.32
CA LEU A 70 -6.61 2.40 1.78
C LEU A 70 -5.24 2.96 1.40
N VAL A 71 -5.18 3.60 0.23
CA VAL A 71 -3.99 4.31 -0.23
C VAL A 71 -4.38 5.76 -0.53
N TYR A 72 -3.67 6.70 0.09
CA TYR A 72 -3.84 8.13 -0.15
C TYR A 72 -2.54 8.71 -0.68
N VAL A 73 -2.58 9.34 -1.86
CA VAL A 73 -1.37 9.85 -2.53
C VAL A 73 -0.95 11.18 -1.91
N LEU A 74 0.25 11.22 -1.37
CA LEU A 74 0.83 12.41 -0.74
C LEU A 74 1.64 13.24 -1.74
N ASN A 75 2.27 12.58 -2.72
CA ASN A 75 3.11 13.25 -3.71
C ASN A 75 3.27 12.39 -4.96
N GLY A 76 3.52 13.02 -6.11
CA GLY A 76 3.78 12.31 -7.36
C GLY A 76 2.56 11.60 -7.92
N TRP A 77 2.82 10.55 -8.69
CA TRP A 77 1.78 9.76 -9.33
C TRP A 77 2.22 8.30 -9.50
N ALA A 78 1.23 7.42 -9.64
CA ALA A 78 1.46 6.02 -10.04
C ALA A 78 0.29 5.53 -10.88
N THR A 79 0.57 4.58 -11.76
CA THR A 79 -0.45 3.89 -12.56
C THR A 79 -0.51 2.44 -12.11
N PHE A 80 -1.71 2.02 -11.73
CA PHE A 80 -2.02 0.64 -11.36
C PHE A 80 -3.08 0.08 -12.28
N GLU A 81 -3.07 -1.23 -12.44
CA GLU A 81 -4.15 -1.94 -13.11
C GLU A 81 -4.87 -2.82 -12.10
N TYR A 82 -6.19 -2.73 -12.06
CA TYR A 82 -7.05 -3.45 -11.12
C TYR A 82 -8.02 -4.35 -11.87
N GLU A 83 -8.17 -5.57 -11.39
CA GLU A 83 -9.10 -6.54 -11.93
C GLU A 83 -10.51 -5.95 -12.05
N GLY A 84 -11.07 -6.00 -13.26
CA GLY A 84 -12.41 -5.50 -13.53
C GLY A 84 -12.54 -3.97 -13.58
N GLN A 85 -11.47 -3.22 -13.28
CA GLN A 85 -11.51 -1.76 -13.23
C GLN A 85 -10.60 -1.07 -14.24
N GLY A 86 -9.69 -1.82 -14.87
CA GLY A 86 -8.72 -1.26 -15.81
C GLY A 86 -7.59 -0.50 -15.15
N GLU A 87 -6.93 0.33 -15.92
CA GLU A 87 -5.82 1.15 -15.43
C GLU A 87 -6.30 2.44 -14.78
N HIS A 88 -5.69 2.77 -13.66
CA HIS A 88 -5.93 4.01 -12.93
C HIS A 88 -4.61 4.69 -12.64
N THR A 89 -4.50 5.95 -13.01
CA THR A 89 -3.38 6.79 -12.61
C THR A 89 -3.82 7.64 -11.44
N ILE A 90 -3.18 7.41 -10.31
CA ILE A 90 -3.48 8.13 -9.06
C ILE A 90 -2.45 9.22 -8.85
N ARG A 91 -2.89 10.40 -8.43
CA ARG A 91 -2.08 11.60 -8.28
C ARG A 91 -2.26 12.18 -6.90
N LYS A 92 -1.40 13.12 -6.54
CA LYS A 92 -1.47 13.81 -5.24
C LYS A 92 -2.90 14.20 -4.90
N GLY A 93 -3.35 13.79 -3.71
CA GLY A 93 -4.69 14.05 -3.21
C GLY A 93 -5.71 12.98 -3.55
N ASP A 94 -5.37 12.04 -4.43
CA ASP A 94 -6.27 10.94 -4.76
C ASP A 94 -6.24 9.86 -3.69
N CYS A 95 -7.36 9.17 -3.55
CA CYS A 95 -7.51 8.07 -2.61
C CYS A 95 -8.07 6.85 -3.33
N ILE A 96 -7.52 5.68 -3.02
CA ILE A 96 -8.03 4.41 -3.52
C ILE A 96 -8.37 3.50 -2.35
N LEU A 97 -9.54 2.90 -2.41
CA LEU A 97 -9.86 1.72 -1.61
C LEU A 97 -9.51 0.50 -2.46
N GLN A 98 -8.49 -0.24 -2.05
CA GLN A 98 -8.18 -1.53 -2.66
C GLN A 98 -9.01 -2.59 -1.96
N THR A 99 -10.04 -3.09 -2.63
CA THR A 99 -10.94 -4.07 -2.01
C THR A 99 -10.19 -5.35 -1.69
N PRO A 100 -10.60 -6.08 -0.63
CA PRO A 100 -9.91 -7.32 -0.25
C PRO A 100 -9.78 -8.28 -1.41
N MET A 101 -8.59 -8.86 -1.57
CA MET A 101 -8.27 -9.89 -2.57
C MET A 101 -8.33 -9.42 -4.04
N ILE A 102 -8.52 -8.13 -4.31
CA ILE A 102 -8.52 -7.66 -5.70
C ILE A 102 -7.15 -7.90 -6.34
N LYS A 103 -7.15 -8.50 -7.52
CA LYS A 103 -5.92 -8.66 -8.29
C LYS A 103 -5.50 -7.31 -8.84
N HIS A 104 -4.24 -6.97 -8.68
CA HIS A 104 -3.70 -5.71 -9.18
C HIS A 104 -2.21 -5.79 -9.44
N ARG A 105 -1.71 -4.81 -10.19
CA ARG A 105 -0.29 -4.64 -10.43
C ARG A 105 0.03 -3.16 -10.61
N GLU A 106 1.26 -2.78 -10.27
CA GLU A 106 1.77 -1.45 -10.55
C GLU A 106 2.43 -1.46 -11.93
N ILE A 107 2.10 -0.46 -12.73
CA ILE A 107 2.66 -0.31 -14.09
C ILE A 107 3.82 0.66 -14.07
N ALA A 108 3.66 1.82 -13.45
CA ALA A 108 4.67 2.87 -13.40
C ALA A 108 4.42 3.80 -12.22
N CYS A 109 5.46 4.49 -11.78
CA CYS A 109 5.31 5.58 -10.82
C CYS A 109 6.36 6.66 -11.06
N SER A 110 6.08 7.88 -10.57
CA SER A 110 7.05 8.97 -10.60
C SER A 110 8.15 8.74 -9.55
N GLU A 111 9.30 9.38 -9.76
CA GLU A 111 10.43 9.28 -8.82
C GLU A 111 10.12 9.84 -7.44
N ASP A 112 9.16 10.77 -7.37
CA ASP A 112 8.73 11.41 -6.13
C ASP A 112 7.42 10.83 -5.58
N PHE A 113 7.00 9.67 -6.06
CA PHE A 113 5.76 9.03 -5.60
C PHE A 113 5.81 8.73 -4.10
N GLU A 114 4.77 9.16 -3.40
CA GLU A 114 4.66 8.95 -1.95
C GLU A 114 3.20 8.79 -1.57
N VAL A 115 2.92 7.80 -0.74
CA VAL A 115 1.56 7.48 -0.30
C VAL A 115 1.51 7.22 1.20
N LEU A 116 0.34 7.48 1.78
CA LEU A 116 -0.05 6.90 3.06
C LEU A 116 -0.87 5.66 2.77
N GLU A 117 -0.47 4.52 3.36
CA GLU A 117 -1.22 3.27 3.26
C GLU A 117 -1.69 2.81 4.63
N ILE A 118 -2.95 2.41 4.72
CA ILE A 118 -3.55 1.87 5.95
C ILE A 118 -4.14 0.51 5.60
N VAL A 119 -3.78 -0.51 6.38
CA VAL A 119 -4.23 -1.90 6.16
C VAL A 119 -4.71 -2.51 7.46
N SER A 120 -5.76 -3.31 7.40
CA SER A 120 -6.26 -4.13 8.51
C SER A 120 -6.53 -5.55 8.01
N PRO A 121 -6.12 -6.58 8.75
CA PRO A 121 -5.24 -6.54 9.92
C PRO A 121 -3.82 -6.14 9.56
N ALA A 122 -3.01 -5.81 10.57
CA ALA A 122 -1.63 -5.39 10.34
C ALA A 122 -0.77 -6.48 9.70
N SER A 123 -1.01 -7.74 10.07
CA SER A 123 -0.35 -8.88 9.45
C SER A 123 -1.25 -9.47 8.37
N PHE A 124 -0.76 -9.46 7.14
CA PHE A 124 -1.47 -10.02 6.00
C PHE A 124 -0.47 -10.59 5.01
N ALA A 125 -0.92 -11.56 4.19
CA ALA A 125 -0.10 -12.14 3.15
C ALA A 125 -0.29 -11.42 1.82
N THR A 126 0.78 -11.31 1.06
CA THR A 126 0.76 -10.86 -0.33
C THR A 126 1.13 -12.06 -1.19
N LYS A 127 0.31 -12.36 -2.19
CA LYS A 127 0.52 -13.51 -3.07
C LYS A 127 0.54 -13.09 -4.52
N VAL A 128 1.56 -13.54 -5.24
CA VAL A 128 1.61 -13.43 -6.70
C VAL A 128 0.56 -14.36 -7.27
N VAL A 129 -0.19 -13.87 -8.24
CA VAL A 129 -1.28 -14.61 -8.88
C VAL A 129 -1.18 -14.45 -10.40
N GLU A 130 -1.93 -15.28 -11.12
CA GLU A 130 -2.06 -15.11 -12.56
C GLU A 130 -2.88 -13.86 -12.88
N ALA A 131 -2.64 -13.27 -14.05
CA ALA A 131 -3.43 -12.15 -14.53
C ALA A 131 -4.92 -12.54 -14.54
N PRO A 132 -5.83 -11.54 -14.33
CA PRO A 132 -7.25 -11.80 -14.44
C PRO A 132 -7.61 -12.36 -15.80
N ALA A 133 -8.60 -13.26 -15.86
CA ALA A 133 -9.12 -13.74 -17.12
C ALA A 133 -9.68 -12.56 -17.93
N VAL A 134 -9.34 -12.53 -19.22
CA VAL A 134 -9.92 -11.53 -20.12
C VAL A 134 -11.41 -11.86 -20.29
N ALA A 135 -12.27 -10.86 -20.07
CA ALA A 135 -13.70 -11.06 -20.31
C ALA A 135 -13.92 -11.43 -21.76
N ALA A 136 -14.72 -12.46 -22.01
CA ALA A 136 -15.10 -12.83 -23.38
C ALA A 136 -15.94 -11.70 -23.96
N GLU A 137 -15.49 -11.18 -25.07
CA GLU A 137 -16.23 -10.16 -25.82
C GLU A 137 -17.35 -10.77 -26.65
#